data_7d1e03d47d1d4f6d0723b2d4e2d0c6b3
#
_entry.id   7d1e03d47d1d4f6d0723b2d4e2d0c6b3
#
_cell.length_a   1.000
_cell.length_b   1.000
_cell.length_c   1.000
_cell.angle_alpha   90.00
_cell.angle_beta   90.00
_cell.angle_gamma   90.00
#
_symmetry.space_group_name_H-M   'P 1'
#
loop_
_entity.id
_entity.type
_entity.pdbx_description
1 polymer ?
#
loop_
_entity_poly.entity_id
_entity_poly.type
_entity_poly.pdbx_seq_one_letter_code
_entity_poly.pdbx_strand_id
1 'polypeptide(L)'
;MIGRDATTNIAEEEALRFGRTVLAVSARPILAQNVAALIVPANRSGAMGVGIAGSVRNAGGFDIEREAMARAPLALGTALATGSGALANDGIRAILHAVVSDALGAPVERPDVVRNATGAALELAESLRLRTIAMPSLGGSMASVGLDGASAFPLMIDEIVGYQRRFSSRIERIVFICRDDREARAVRALLREVHSDWAGMRR
;
A
#
# COMPACT_ATOMS: atom_id res chain seq x y z
N MET A 1 31.16 -7.77 16.09
CA MET A 1 31.29 -6.96 14.85
C MET A 1 30.93 -7.89 13.70
N ILE A 2 29.62 -7.98 13.33
CA ILE A 2 29.15 -8.88 12.27
C ILE A 2 28.84 -7.96 11.10
N GLY A 3 29.55 -8.20 9.99
CA GLY A 3 29.49 -7.40 8.78
C GLY A 3 28.07 -7.37 8.20
N ARG A 4 27.60 -6.18 7.86
CA ARG A 4 26.41 -5.99 7.04
C ARG A 4 26.76 -6.46 5.62
N ASP A 5 26.18 -7.58 5.25
CA ASP A 5 26.34 -8.18 3.93
C ASP A 5 25.87 -7.21 2.84
N ALA A 6 26.74 -6.99 1.87
CA ALA A 6 26.54 -6.13 0.70
C ALA A 6 25.59 -6.74 -0.36
N THR A 7 24.82 -7.79 -0.01
CA THR A 7 23.91 -8.50 -0.93
C THR A 7 22.49 -7.91 -0.98
N THR A 8 22.25 -6.75 -0.38
CA THR A 8 20.87 -6.22 -0.19
C THR A 8 20.35 -5.37 -1.35
N ASN A 9 21.09 -5.20 -2.44
CA ASN A 9 20.79 -4.12 -3.40
C ASN A 9 20.33 -4.53 -4.81
N ILE A 10 19.98 -5.80 -5.07
CA ILE A 10 19.57 -6.24 -6.42
C ILE A 10 18.08 -5.92 -6.73
N ALA A 11 17.26 -5.58 -5.74
CA ALA A 11 15.83 -5.30 -5.93
C ALA A 11 15.48 -3.80 -6.05
N GLU A 12 16.42 -2.88 -5.88
CA GLU A 12 16.17 -1.44 -5.93
C GLU A 12 16.41 -0.83 -7.33
N GLU A 13 16.92 -1.59 -8.29
CA GLU A 13 17.33 -1.06 -9.61
C GLU A 13 16.18 -0.69 -10.57
N GLU A 14 14.91 -0.97 -10.22
CA GLU A 14 13.77 -0.63 -11.08
C GLU A 14 12.74 0.28 -10.39
N ALA A 15 13.18 1.27 -9.67
CA ALA A 15 12.33 2.30 -9.11
C ALA A 15 12.14 3.45 -10.12
N LEU A 16 10.90 3.83 -10.41
CA LEU A 16 10.54 4.86 -11.39
C LEU A 16 10.01 6.11 -10.69
N ARG A 17 10.42 7.27 -11.19
CA ARG A 17 10.07 8.57 -10.59
C ARG A 17 8.89 9.22 -11.30
N PHE A 18 7.85 9.49 -10.53
CA PHE A 18 6.65 10.24 -10.95
C PHE A 18 6.56 11.53 -10.12
N GLY A 19 6.93 12.65 -10.72
CA GLY A 19 7.04 13.90 -9.97
C GLY A 19 8.12 13.83 -8.88
N ARG A 20 7.72 13.98 -7.62
CA ARG A 20 8.61 13.87 -6.45
C ARG A 20 8.65 12.47 -5.87
N THR A 21 7.71 11.63 -6.22
CA THR A 21 7.53 10.28 -5.66
C THR A 21 8.25 9.24 -6.51
N VAL A 22 8.95 8.34 -5.87
CA VAL A 22 9.52 7.14 -6.46
C VAL A 22 8.58 5.96 -6.20
N LEU A 23 8.17 5.28 -7.25
CA LEU A 23 7.41 4.03 -7.18
C LEU A 23 8.35 2.86 -7.35
N ALA A 24 8.38 1.96 -6.39
CA ALA A 24 9.23 0.77 -6.36
C ALA A 24 8.37 -0.49 -6.17
N VAL A 25 8.91 -1.65 -6.51
CA VAL A 25 8.21 -2.94 -6.42
C VAL A 25 9.07 -3.93 -5.64
N SER A 26 8.47 -4.64 -4.70
CA SER A 26 9.14 -5.63 -3.87
C SER A 26 8.29 -6.89 -3.72
N ALA A 27 8.92 -8.08 -3.85
CA ALA A 27 8.31 -9.36 -3.47
C ALA A 27 8.67 -9.76 -2.02
N ARG A 28 9.40 -8.92 -1.29
CA ARG A 28 9.69 -9.15 0.13
C ARG A 28 8.48 -8.83 1.00
N PRO A 29 8.33 -9.47 2.16
CA PRO A 29 7.24 -9.17 3.09
C PRO A 29 7.12 -7.69 3.42
N ILE A 30 5.90 -7.21 3.63
CA ILE A 30 5.62 -5.81 3.95
C ILE A 30 6.36 -5.35 5.22
N LEU A 31 6.50 -6.23 6.22
CA LEU A 31 7.21 -5.96 7.46
C LEU A 31 8.74 -5.87 7.29
N ALA A 32 9.27 -6.32 6.16
CA ALA A 32 10.69 -6.22 5.83
C ALA A 32 11.04 -4.92 5.08
N GLN A 33 10.08 -4.01 4.91
CA GLN A 33 10.29 -2.76 4.21
C GLN A 33 10.73 -1.65 5.18
N ASN A 34 11.74 -0.90 4.77
CA ASN A 34 12.17 0.29 5.52
C ASN A 34 11.33 1.50 5.08
N VAL A 35 10.19 1.69 5.73
CA VAL A 35 9.21 2.75 5.43
C VAL A 35 8.60 3.33 6.70
N ALA A 36 8.05 4.55 6.60
CA ALA A 36 7.42 5.22 7.72
C ALA A 36 5.98 4.75 8.00
N ALA A 37 5.32 4.16 7.00
CA ALA A 37 3.95 3.66 7.18
C ALA A 37 3.66 2.43 6.32
N LEU A 38 2.74 1.61 6.81
CA LEU A 38 2.17 0.48 6.07
C LEU A 38 0.72 0.78 5.73
N ILE A 39 0.35 0.66 4.46
CA ILE A 39 -1.05 0.61 4.05
C ILE A 39 -1.48 -0.85 4.02
N VAL A 40 -2.59 -1.17 4.68
CA VAL A 40 -3.16 -2.51 4.70
C VAL A 40 -4.59 -2.49 4.18
N PRO A 41 -5.02 -3.49 3.42
CA PRO A 41 -6.42 -3.63 3.07
C PRO A 41 -7.25 -3.89 4.33
N ALA A 42 -8.35 -3.18 4.46
CA ALA A 42 -9.25 -3.27 5.60
C ALA A 42 -10.69 -3.57 5.17
N ASN A 43 -11.45 -4.13 6.09
CA ASN A 43 -12.88 -4.32 5.98
C ASN A 43 -13.64 -3.28 6.81
N ARG A 44 -14.96 -3.20 6.61
CA ARG A 44 -15.82 -2.25 7.30
C ARG A 44 -15.92 -2.45 8.82
N SER A 45 -15.58 -3.63 9.33
CA SER A 45 -15.55 -3.87 10.78
C SER A 45 -14.23 -3.45 11.45
N GLY A 46 -13.18 -3.16 10.66
CA GLY A 46 -11.85 -2.85 11.18
C GLY A 46 -11.07 -4.06 11.68
N ALA A 47 -11.63 -5.28 11.55
CA ALA A 47 -10.96 -6.49 12.00
C ALA A 47 -9.76 -6.85 11.10
N MET A 48 -8.67 -7.31 11.70
CA MET A 48 -7.41 -7.64 11.05
C MET A 48 -7.12 -9.15 11.15
N GLY A 49 -8.06 -9.99 10.66
CA GLY A 49 -8.04 -11.43 10.90
C GLY A 49 -6.90 -12.18 10.24
N VAL A 50 -6.73 -12.03 8.92
CA VAL A 50 -5.84 -12.87 8.09
C VAL A 50 -5.01 -12.04 7.11
N GLY A 51 -4.10 -12.70 6.41
CA GLY A 51 -3.27 -12.09 5.37
C GLY A 51 -2.32 -11.02 5.91
N ILE A 52 -2.09 -9.99 5.12
CA ILE A 52 -1.15 -8.90 5.46
C ILE A 52 -1.62 -8.14 6.70
N ALA A 53 -2.92 -7.85 6.82
CA ALA A 53 -3.46 -7.16 7.99
C ALA A 53 -3.25 -7.98 9.27
N GLY A 54 -3.51 -9.29 9.23
CA GLY A 54 -3.23 -10.19 10.34
C GLY A 54 -1.75 -10.27 10.71
N SER A 55 -0.86 -10.28 9.72
CA SER A 55 0.60 -10.27 9.95
C SER A 55 1.05 -8.97 10.63
N VAL A 56 0.51 -7.82 10.19
CA VAL A 56 0.80 -6.51 10.79
C VAL A 56 0.29 -6.44 12.23
N ARG A 57 -0.94 -6.91 12.48
CA ARG A 57 -1.50 -7.00 13.85
C ARG A 57 -0.63 -7.88 14.75
N ASN A 58 -0.25 -9.05 14.27
CA ASN A 58 0.57 -9.99 15.07
C ASN A 58 1.94 -9.43 15.43
N ALA A 59 2.55 -8.65 14.53
CA ALA A 59 3.84 -8.01 14.78
C ALA A 59 3.73 -6.73 15.61
N GLY A 60 2.71 -5.91 15.38
CA GLY A 60 2.54 -4.62 16.05
C GLY A 60 1.73 -4.67 17.35
N GLY A 61 0.95 -5.74 17.52
CA GLY A 61 0.06 -5.90 18.69
C GLY A 61 -1.42 -5.66 18.37
N PHE A 62 -2.28 -6.22 19.23
CA PHE A 62 -3.74 -6.18 19.07
C PHE A 62 -4.36 -4.79 19.22
N ASP A 63 -3.63 -3.82 19.78
CA ASP A 63 -4.11 -2.46 19.93
C ASP A 63 -4.39 -1.78 18.60
N ILE A 64 -3.65 -2.14 17.55
CA ILE A 64 -3.87 -1.65 16.17
C ILE A 64 -5.28 -2.03 15.71
N GLU A 65 -5.65 -3.30 15.86
CA GLU A 65 -6.98 -3.80 15.49
C GLU A 65 -8.08 -3.18 16.36
N ARG A 66 -7.87 -3.11 17.68
CA ARG A 66 -8.82 -2.52 18.63
C ARG A 66 -9.10 -1.06 18.29
N GLU A 67 -8.08 -0.28 17.94
CA GLU A 67 -8.23 1.12 17.53
C GLU A 67 -9.01 1.24 16.22
N ALA A 68 -8.79 0.36 15.24
CA ALA A 68 -9.53 0.34 13.98
C ALA A 68 -11.00 -0.04 14.22
N MET A 69 -11.25 -1.10 15.00
CA MET A 69 -12.61 -1.58 15.33
C MET A 69 -13.42 -0.56 16.13
N ALA A 70 -12.77 0.23 16.97
CA ALA A 70 -13.44 1.29 17.75
C ALA A 70 -14.06 2.40 16.87
N ARG A 71 -13.65 2.47 15.60
CA ARG A 71 -14.17 3.42 14.61
C ARG A 71 -15.14 2.81 13.61
N ALA A 72 -15.45 1.52 13.77
CA ALA A 72 -16.41 0.83 12.91
C ALA A 72 -17.86 1.35 13.12
N PRO A 73 -18.76 1.29 12.12
CA PRO A 73 -18.51 0.75 10.78
C PRO A 73 -17.74 1.72 9.86
N LEU A 74 -16.68 1.22 9.22
CA LEU A 74 -15.88 2.01 8.31
C LEU A 74 -16.56 2.14 6.95
N ALA A 75 -16.44 3.29 6.29
CA ALA A 75 -17.00 3.50 4.96
C ALA A 75 -16.07 2.91 3.88
N LEU A 76 -16.65 2.23 2.88
CA LEU A 76 -15.92 1.75 1.71
C LEU A 76 -15.28 2.90 0.94
N GLY A 77 -14.09 2.69 0.43
CA GLY A 77 -13.34 3.70 -0.32
C GLY A 77 -12.70 4.77 0.55
N THR A 78 -12.70 4.62 1.88
CA THR A 78 -12.01 5.53 2.80
C THR A 78 -10.74 4.90 3.36
N ALA A 79 -9.98 5.67 4.12
CA ALA A 79 -8.86 5.18 4.91
C ALA A 79 -8.90 5.74 6.34
N LEU A 80 -8.34 4.99 7.28
CA LEU A 80 -8.12 5.45 8.64
C LEU A 80 -6.70 5.13 9.09
N ALA A 81 -6.15 5.92 10.01
CA ALA A 81 -4.86 5.66 10.62
C ALA A 81 -5.01 5.16 12.05
N THR A 82 -4.16 4.21 12.43
CA THR A 82 -3.95 3.78 13.80
C THR A 82 -2.48 3.93 14.18
N GLY A 83 -2.18 3.80 15.46
CA GLY A 83 -0.81 3.61 15.91
C GLY A 83 -0.21 2.34 15.28
N SER A 84 1.11 2.21 15.37
CA SER A 84 1.87 1.06 14.83
C SER A 84 2.26 0.04 15.90
N GLY A 85 1.92 0.30 17.16
CA GLY A 85 2.26 -0.59 18.27
C GLY A 85 3.76 -0.87 18.36
N ALA A 86 4.14 -2.13 18.53
CA ALA A 86 5.55 -2.54 18.62
C ALA A 86 6.36 -2.25 17.35
N LEU A 87 5.71 -2.11 16.18
CA LEU A 87 6.38 -1.77 14.91
C LEU A 87 6.97 -0.35 14.91
N ALA A 88 6.64 0.50 15.89
CA ALA A 88 7.30 1.78 16.10
C ALA A 88 8.81 1.62 16.33
N ASN A 89 9.26 0.52 16.92
CA ASN A 89 10.67 0.22 17.13
C ASN A 89 11.42 -0.04 15.81
N ASP A 90 10.69 -0.41 14.75
CA ASP A 90 11.21 -0.63 13.39
C ASP A 90 11.06 0.62 12.50
N GLY A 91 10.69 1.77 13.09
CA GLY A 91 10.54 3.04 12.41
C GLY A 91 9.18 3.24 11.71
N ILE A 92 8.24 2.31 11.87
CA ILE A 92 6.87 2.45 11.33
C ILE A 92 6.05 3.32 12.27
N ARG A 93 5.59 4.45 11.77
CA ARG A 93 4.92 5.49 12.57
C ARG A 93 3.40 5.34 12.60
N ALA A 94 2.83 4.73 11.58
CA ALA A 94 1.37 4.53 11.47
C ALA A 94 1.04 3.32 10.59
N ILE A 95 -0.13 2.73 10.86
CA ILE A 95 -0.80 1.78 9.97
C ILE A 95 -1.99 2.51 9.35
N LEU A 96 -2.06 2.50 8.01
CA LEU A 96 -3.14 3.11 7.25
C LEU A 96 -4.05 1.99 6.71
N HIS A 97 -5.28 1.96 7.18
CA HIS A 97 -6.27 0.94 6.84
C HIS A 97 -7.11 1.43 5.67
N ALA A 98 -6.85 0.92 4.46
CA ALA A 98 -7.61 1.24 3.25
C ALA A 98 -8.85 0.33 3.16
N VAL A 99 -10.05 0.89 3.25
CA VAL A 99 -11.29 0.13 3.40
C VAL A 99 -11.82 -0.31 2.04
N VAL A 100 -11.60 -1.58 1.71
CA VAL A 100 -11.88 -2.16 0.38
C VAL A 100 -12.76 -3.41 0.40
N SER A 101 -13.22 -3.85 1.58
CA SER A 101 -14.09 -5.01 1.71
C SER A 101 -15.23 -4.76 2.68
N ASP A 102 -16.29 -5.59 2.59
CA ASP A 102 -17.46 -5.50 3.48
C ASP A 102 -17.11 -5.88 4.93
N ALA A 103 -18.11 -5.89 5.80
CA ALA A 103 -17.91 -6.18 7.22
C ALA A 103 -17.45 -7.64 7.49
N LEU A 104 -17.73 -8.57 6.57
CA LEU A 104 -17.31 -9.96 6.65
C LEU A 104 -15.96 -10.21 5.97
N GLY A 105 -15.36 -9.17 5.39
CA GLY A 105 -14.11 -9.26 4.65
C GLY A 105 -14.29 -9.76 3.21
N ALA A 106 -15.54 -9.89 2.73
CA ALA A 106 -15.79 -10.18 1.33
C ALA A 106 -15.39 -8.96 0.48
N PRO A 107 -14.72 -9.20 -0.63
CA PRO A 107 -14.32 -8.15 -1.53
C PRO A 107 -15.53 -7.42 -2.12
N VAL A 108 -15.37 -6.14 -2.35
CA VAL A 108 -16.34 -5.34 -3.07
C VAL A 108 -15.79 -5.12 -4.48
N GLU A 109 -16.43 -5.74 -5.49
CA GLU A 109 -16.07 -5.63 -6.91
C GLU A 109 -16.40 -4.25 -7.49
N ARG A 110 -15.73 -3.24 -6.95
CA ARG A 110 -15.94 -1.86 -7.37
C ARG A 110 -14.60 -1.17 -7.56
N PRO A 111 -14.19 -0.96 -8.82
CA PRO A 111 -12.95 -0.25 -9.14
C PRO A 111 -12.86 1.13 -8.47
N ASP A 112 -13.99 1.82 -8.32
CA ASP A 112 -14.08 3.11 -7.64
C ASP A 112 -13.70 3.01 -6.15
N VAL A 113 -14.05 1.91 -5.47
CA VAL A 113 -13.68 1.69 -4.06
C VAL A 113 -12.15 1.56 -3.92
N VAL A 114 -11.50 0.82 -4.81
CA VAL A 114 -10.02 0.69 -4.81
C VAL A 114 -9.35 2.05 -5.07
N ARG A 115 -9.81 2.80 -6.08
CA ARG A 115 -9.30 4.15 -6.39
C ARG A 115 -9.47 5.09 -5.20
N ASN A 116 -10.69 5.17 -4.67
CA ASN A 116 -11.01 6.07 -3.56
C ASN A 116 -10.21 5.71 -2.30
N ALA A 117 -10.11 4.43 -1.93
CA ALA A 117 -9.32 3.98 -0.78
C ALA A 117 -7.81 4.27 -0.97
N THR A 118 -7.30 4.13 -2.20
CA THR A 118 -5.91 4.51 -2.53
C THR A 118 -5.71 6.01 -2.33
N GLY A 119 -6.56 6.84 -2.92
CA GLY A 119 -6.50 8.30 -2.78
C GLY A 119 -6.61 8.75 -1.32
N ALA A 120 -7.59 8.21 -0.58
CA ALA A 120 -7.79 8.50 0.85
C ALA A 120 -6.57 8.12 1.69
N ALA A 121 -5.92 6.99 1.40
CA ALA A 121 -4.70 6.59 2.09
C ALA A 121 -3.51 7.53 1.80
N LEU A 122 -3.39 8.05 0.57
CA LEU A 122 -2.38 9.05 0.22
C LEU A 122 -2.63 10.38 0.94
N GLU A 123 -3.87 10.87 0.95
CA GLU A 123 -4.26 12.10 1.67
C GLU A 123 -3.97 11.99 3.16
N LEU A 124 -4.25 10.82 3.75
CA LEU A 124 -3.98 10.55 5.14
C LEU A 124 -2.48 10.51 5.43
N ALA A 125 -1.69 9.89 4.54
CA ALA A 125 -0.23 9.89 4.63
C ALA A 125 0.35 11.30 4.57
N GLU A 126 -0.16 12.15 3.68
CA GLU A 126 0.23 13.58 3.58
C GLU A 126 -0.09 14.34 4.88
N SER A 127 -1.30 14.18 5.42
CA SER A 127 -1.74 14.85 6.64
C SER A 127 -0.86 14.48 7.84
N LEU A 128 -0.41 13.22 7.90
CA LEU A 128 0.47 12.68 8.94
C LEU A 128 1.97 12.90 8.62
N ARG A 129 2.30 13.54 7.51
CA ARG A 129 3.68 13.80 7.05
C ARG A 129 4.50 12.50 6.93
N LEU A 130 3.90 11.45 6.40
CA LEU A 130 4.53 10.17 6.14
C LEU A 130 5.12 10.20 4.72
N ARG A 131 6.44 10.07 4.60
CA ARG A 131 7.14 10.24 3.32
C ARG A 131 7.38 8.96 2.57
N THR A 132 7.43 7.84 3.29
CA THR A 132 7.71 6.51 2.71
C THR A 132 6.63 5.54 3.14
N ILE A 133 6.10 4.78 2.18
CA ILE A 133 4.92 3.94 2.37
C ILE A 133 5.16 2.61 1.70
N ALA A 134 4.75 1.50 2.32
CA ALA A 134 4.61 0.21 1.66
C ALA A 134 3.13 -0.17 1.60
N MET A 135 2.68 -0.68 0.44
CA MET A 135 1.30 -1.06 0.23
C MET A 135 1.18 -2.31 -0.65
N PRO A 136 0.37 -3.28 -0.27
CA PRO A 136 0.04 -4.43 -1.11
C PRO A 136 -1.05 -4.05 -2.12
N SER A 137 -1.41 -4.98 -3.00
CA SER A 137 -2.63 -4.87 -3.79
C SER A 137 -3.85 -4.69 -2.88
N LEU A 138 -4.61 -3.63 -3.05
CA LEU A 138 -5.82 -3.36 -2.26
C LEU A 138 -7.05 -4.17 -2.73
N GLY A 139 -6.91 -4.94 -3.80
CA GLY A 139 -7.94 -5.91 -4.25
C GLY A 139 -7.54 -7.37 -4.01
N GLY A 140 -6.43 -7.63 -3.36
CA GLY A 140 -5.63 -8.85 -3.51
C GLY A 140 -6.04 -10.09 -2.74
N SER A 141 -7.01 -10.10 -1.83
CA SER A 141 -7.55 -11.38 -1.32
C SER A 141 -8.68 -11.94 -2.20
N MET A 142 -8.88 -11.33 -3.35
CA MET A 142 -10.03 -11.48 -4.24
C MET A 142 -9.79 -12.42 -5.40
N ALA A 143 -8.99 -13.45 -5.22
CA ALA A 143 -8.97 -14.58 -6.15
C ALA A 143 -10.36 -15.26 -6.30
N SER A 144 -11.35 -14.79 -5.57
CA SER A 144 -12.71 -15.33 -5.58
C SER A 144 -13.69 -14.58 -6.49
N VAL A 145 -13.32 -13.42 -7.05
CA VAL A 145 -14.33 -12.60 -7.75
C VAL A 145 -13.75 -11.92 -8.99
N GLY A 146 -13.34 -12.69 -10.00
CA GLY A 146 -13.15 -12.20 -11.39
C GLY A 146 -12.08 -11.14 -11.66
N LEU A 147 -11.63 -10.42 -10.64
CA LEU A 147 -10.46 -9.58 -10.64
C LEU A 147 -9.34 -10.40 -9.98
N ASP A 148 -8.45 -10.99 -10.75
CA ASP A 148 -7.23 -11.54 -10.17
C ASP A 148 -6.48 -10.41 -9.42
N GLY A 149 -5.73 -10.75 -8.38
CA GLY A 149 -5.04 -9.72 -7.56
C GLY A 149 -4.12 -8.78 -8.33
N ALA A 150 -3.81 -9.13 -9.60
CA ALA A 150 -3.09 -8.30 -10.54
C ALA A 150 -3.92 -7.11 -11.04
N SER A 151 -5.24 -7.15 -10.99
CA SER A 151 -6.10 -6.10 -11.55
C SER A 151 -6.24 -4.87 -10.66
N ALA A 152 -5.90 -4.93 -9.38
CA ALA A 152 -5.95 -3.77 -8.49
C ALA A 152 -4.75 -2.83 -8.68
N PHE A 153 -3.58 -3.34 -9.02
CA PHE A 153 -2.39 -2.49 -9.23
C PHE A 153 -2.57 -1.45 -10.33
N PRO A 154 -3.15 -1.75 -11.51
CA PRO A 154 -3.44 -0.72 -12.50
C PRO A 154 -4.28 0.43 -11.96
N LEU A 155 -5.34 0.12 -11.20
CA LEU A 155 -6.22 1.12 -10.58
C LEU A 155 -5.49 1.97 -9.54
N MET A 156 -4.66 1.33 -8.72
CA MET A 156 -3.88 1.99 -7.68
C MET A 156 -2.79 2.89 -8.30
N ILE A 157 -2.07 2.41 -9.31
CA ILE A 157 -1.01 3.16 -9.99
C ILE A 157 -1.61 4.37 -10.70
N ASP A 158 -2.73 4.21 -11.40
CA ASP A 158 -3.43 5.29 -12.07
C ASP A 158 -3.87 6.37 -11.06
N GLU A 159 -4.44 5.99 -9.92
CA GLU A 159 -4.81 6.94 -8.86
C GLU A 159 -3.59 7.64 -8.27
N ILE A 160 -2.50 6.93 -7.98
CA ILE A 160 -1.25 7.50 -7.45
C ILE A 160 -0.65 8.51 -8.43
N VAL A 161 -0.59 8.15 -9.71
CA VAL A 161 -0.06 9.02 -10.77
C VAL A 161 -0.97 10.24 -10.96
N GLY A 162 -2.29 10.04 -10.95
CA GLY A 162 -3.27 11.12 -10.96
C GLY A 162 -3.12 12.07 -9.76
N TYR A 163 -2.89 11.51 -8.58
CA TYR A 163 -2.62 12.27 -7.35
C TYR A 163 -1.38 13.16 -7.50
N GLN A 164 -0.28 12.61 -8.04
CA GLN A 164 0.96 13.38 -8.29
C GLN A 164 0.78 14.52 -9.30
N ARG A 165 -0.21 14.42 -10.19
CA ARG A 165 -0.54 15.50 -11.14
C ARG A 165 -1.38 16.60 -10.50
N ARG A 166 -2.30 16.21 -9.60
CA ARG A 166 -3.22 17.15 -8.96
C ARG A 166 -2.61 17.89 -7.78
N PHE A 167 -1.66 17.26 -7.07
CA PHE A 167 -1.14 17.76 -5.82
C PHE A 167 0.38 17.76 -5.78
N SER A 168 0.97 18.73 -5.06
CA SER A 168 2.39 18.74 -4.73
C SER A 168 2.68 17.78 -3.56
N SER A 169 2.68 16.48 -3.84
CA SER A 169 2.87 15.45 -2.83
C SER A 169 4.25 15.55 -2.15
N ARG A 170 4.27 15.30 -0.84
CA ARG A 170 5.48 15.16 -0.02
C ARG A 170 5.89 13.70 0.15
N ILE A 171 5.10 12.76 -0.36
CA ILE A 171 5.44 11.33 -0.36
C ILE A 171 6.62 11.14 -1.32
N GLU A 172 7.72 10.65 -0.77
CA GLU A 172 8.98 10.48 -1.51
C GLU A 172 9.09 9.09 -2.14
N ARG A 173 8.51 8.07 -1.48
CA ARG A 173 8.60 6.69 -1.93
C ARG A 173 7.34 5.91 -1.60
N ILE A 174 6.86 5.13 -2.58
CA ILE A 174 5.81 4.12 -2.41
C ILE A 174 6.37 2.79 -2.89
N VAL A 175 6.31 1.76 -2.05
CA VAL A 175 6.73 0.40 -2.37
C VAL A 175 5.51 -0.49 -2.53
N PHE A 176 5.28 -0.98 -3.73
CA PHE A 176 4.26 -2.00 -3.99
C PHE A 176 4.74 -3.36 -3.55
N ILE A 177 3.99 -4.00 -2.67
CA ILE A 177 4.30 -5.32 -2.13
C ILE A 177 3.54 -6.37 -2.95
N CYS A 178 4.29 -7.18 -3.67
CA CYS A 178 3.79 -8.27 -4.49
C CYS A 178 3.88 -9.60 -3.75
N ARG A 179 3.00 -10.54 -4.09
CA ARG A 179 2.95 -11.88 -3.49
C ARG A 179 4.18 -12.73 -3.81
N ASP A 180 4.70 -12.53 -5.01
CA ASP A 180 5.81 -13.29 -5.55
C ASP A 180 6.55 -12.50 -6.66
N ASP A 181 7.64 -13.07 -7.16
CA ASP A 181 8.44 -12.47 -8.23
C ASP A 181 7.70 -12.38 -9.57
N ARG A 182 6.72 -13.25 -9.83
CA ARG A 182 5.92 -13.20 -11.06
C ARG A 182 5.06 -11.95 -11.07
N GLU A 183 4.33 -11.72 -9.97
CA GLU A 183 3.52 -10.50 -9.81
C GLU A 183 4.40 -9.26 -9.81
N ALA A 184 5.57 -9.30 -9.14
CA ALA A 184 6.51 -8.19 -9.13
C ALA A 184 7.00 -7.83 -10.55
N ARG A 185 7.29 -8.81 -11.40
CA ARG A 185 7.65 -8.57 -12.82
C ARG A 185 6.51 -7.92 -13.60
N ALA A 186 5.29 -8.38 -13.40
CA ALA A 186 4.11 -7.81 -14.07
C ALA A 186 3.88 -6.35 -13.65
N VAL A 187 3.96 -6.05 -12.35
CA VAL A 187 3.80 -4.68 -11.83
C VAL A 187 4.92 -3.76 -12.32
N ARG A 188 6.17 -4.25 -12.39
CA ARG A 188 7.28 -3.47 -12.97
C ARG A 188 7.07 -3.15 -14.44
N ALA A 189 6.57 -4.11 -15.23
CA ALA A 189 6.25 -3.89 -16.63
C ALA A 189 5.18 -2.78 -16.79
N LEU A 190 4.11 -2.86 -16.01
CA LEU A 190 3.06 -1.85 -15.97
C LEU A 190 3.60 -0.47 -15.57
N LEU A 191 4.45 -0.39 -14.55
CA LEU A 191 5.06 0.89 -14.14
C LEU A 191 5.91 1.52 -15.25
N ARG A 192 6.65 0.71 -16.04
CA ARG A 192 7.43 1.21 -17.18
C ARG A 192 6.54 1.78 -18.27
N GLU A 193 5.44 1.11 -18.58
CA GLU A 193 4.46 1.59 -19.56
C GLU A 193 3.87 2.93 -19.11
N VAL A 194 3.33 3.02 -17.90
CA VAL A 194 2.77 4.25 -17.34
C VAL A 194 3.82 5.37 -17.23
N HIS A 195 5.07 5.03 -16.93
CA HIS A 195 6.16 6.01 -16.87
C HIS A 195 6.54 6.57 -18.24
N SER A 196 6.51 5.75 -19.28
CA SER A 196 6.71 6.21 -20.65
C SER A 196 5.68 7.27 -21.05
N ASP A 197 4.40 7.01 -20.76
CA ASP A 197 3.31 7.95 -21.02
C ASP A 197 3.45 9.24 -20.17
N TRP A 198 3.85 9.10 -18.90
CA TRP A 198 4.12 10.24 -18.03
C TRP A 198 5.22 11.15 -18.59
N ALA A 199 6.30 10.58 -19.10
CA ALA A 199 7.42 11.34 -19.67
C ALA A 199 7.04 12.01 -21.00
N GLY A 200 6.19 11.38 -21.81
CA GLY A 200 5.71 11.93 -23.09
C GLY A 200 4.82 13.18 -22.92
N MET A 201 4.05 13.26 -21.85
CA MET A 201 3.16 14.40 -21.57
C MET A 201 3.88 15.64 -21.00
N ARG A 202 5.16 15.53 -20.68
CA ARG A 202 5.98 16.66 -20.15
C ARG A 202 6.76 17.41 -21.23
N ARG A 203 6.66 16.98 -22.47
CA ARG A 203 7.23 17.66 -23.66
C ARG A 203 6.18 18.52 -24.34
#